data_7adf3edef7ebbf78e45183a7a1e360a2
#
_entry.id   7adf3edef7ebbf78e45183a7a1e360a2
#
_cell.length_a   1.000
_cell.length_b   1.000
_cell.length_c   1.000
_cell.angle_alpha   90.00
_cell.angle_beta   90.00
_cell.angle_gamma   90.00
#
_symmetry.space_group_name_H-M   'P 1'
#
loop_
_entity.id
_entity.type
_entity.pdbx_description
1 polymer ?
#
loop_
_entity_poly.entity_id
_entity_poly.type
_entity_poly.pdbx_seq_one_letter_code
_entity_poly.pdbx_strand_id
1 'polypeptide(L)'
;MLETFPTSSLIPALVVLLSLSILGYFAWKTLITSDLFQKGINLAEVKDYQGAEAAFRKVISLNSTNDVVRLFLGDVLNHQGQVEEATELFREVIRRSPKNPDAYLRLANILMQQEREEEAKTNLLQAKDLLQKQRQPEKAQKITQLLDKMSAKLSES
;
A
#
# COMPACT_ATOMS: atom_id res chain seq x y z
N MET A 1 -21.78 -35.49 44.84
CA MET A 1 -22.76 -34.64 44.18
C MET A 1 -22.09 -34.01 42.96
N LEU A 2 -22.35 -34.54 41.78
CA LEU A 2 -21.96 -33.88 40.54
C LEU A 2 -23.03 -32.86 40.24
N GLU A 3 -22.76 -31.58 40.52
CA GLU A 3 -23.68 -30.50 40.11
C GLU A 3 -23.72 -30.50 38.59
N THR A 4 -24.85 -30.88 38.04
CA THR A 4 -25.12 -30.75 36.60
C THR A 4 -25.24 -29.27 36.28
N PHE A 5 -24.20 -28.71 35.67
CA PHE A 5 -24.28 -27.33 35.13
C PHE A 5 -25.49 -27.25 34.21
N PRO A 6 -26.39 -26.29 34.41
CA PRO A 6 -27.59 -26.18 33.58
C PRO A 6 -27.18 -25.94 32.12
N THR A 7 -27.60 -26.78 31.19
CA THR A 7 -27.29 -26.73 29.76
C THR A 7 -27.61 -25.38 29.17
N SER A 8 -28.52 -24.61 29.78
CA SER A 8 -28.88 -23.25 29.39
C SER A 8 -27.77 -22.22 29.56
N SER A 9 -26.75 -22.48 30.40
CA SER A 9 -25.57 -21.59 30.59
C SER A 9 -24.36 -21.98 29.75
N LEU A 10 -24.31 -23.21 29.22
CA LEU A 10 -23.18 -23.70 28.44
C LEU A 10 -23.12 -23.03 27.06
N ILE A 11 -24.26 -22.82 26.40
CA ILE A 11 -24.32 -22.19 25.06
C ILE A 11 -23.80 -20.74 25.11
N PRO A 12 -24.26 -19.86 26.01
CA PRO A 12 -23.72 -18.50 26.13
C PRO A 12 -22.23 -18.48 26.45
N ALA A 13 -21.75 -19.38 27.34
CA ALA A 13 -20.33 -19.46 27.69
C ALA A 13 -19.48 -19.85 26.48
N LEU A 14 -19.89 -20.82 25.67
CA LEU A 14 -19.21 -21.21 24.44
C LEU A 14 -19.19 -20.08 23.42
N VAL A 15 -20.27 -19.32 23.26
CA VAL A 15 -20.32 -18.16 22.35
C VAL A 15 -19.32 -17.09 22.80
N VAL A 16 -19.24 -16.80 24.09
CA VAL A 16 -18.27 -15.84 24.63
C VAL A 16 -16.83 -16.31 24.41
N LEU A 17 -16.52 -17.56 24.69
CA LEU A 17 -15.18 -18.12 24.45
C LEU A 17 -14.79 -18.08 22.98
N LEU A 18 -15.70 -18.42 22.08
CA LEU A 18 -15.49 -18.35 20.64
C LEU A 18 -15.23 -16.90 20.18
N SER A 19 -16.03 -15.94 20.66
CA SER A 19 -15.84 -14.54 20.33
C SER A 19 -14.50 -13.98 20.83
N LEU A 20 -14.10 -14.33 22.04
CA LEU A 20 -12.80 -13.94 22.59
C LEU A 20 -11.64 -14.56 21.80
N SER A 21 -11.77 -15.83 21.37
CA SER A 21 -10.76 -16.50 20.53
C SER A 21 -10.62 -15.82 19.17
N ILE A 22 -11.74 -15.44 18.56
CA ILE A 22 -11.74 -14.69 17.28
C ILE A 22 -11.08 -13.32 17.45
N LEU A 23 -11.45 -12.58 18.50
CA LEU A 23 -10.83 -11.28 18.79
C LEU A 23 -9.31 -11.42 19.05
N GLY A 24 -8.90 -12.41 19.83
CA GLY A 24 -7.49 -12.70 20.08
C GLY A 24 -6.73 -13.02 18.78
N TYR A 25 -7.31 -13.83 17.90
CA TYR A 25 -6.73 -14.11 16.59
C TYR A 25 -6.53 -12.86 15.74
N PHE A 26 -7.55 -12.00 15.65
CA PHE A 26 -7.43 -10.75 14.88
C PHE A 26 -6.43 -9.77 15.48
N ALA A 27 -6.41 -9.64 16.81
CA ALA A 27 -5.43 -8.80 17.50
C ALA A 27 -3.99 -9.29 17.24
N TRP A 28 -3.75 -10.59 17.41
CA TRP A 28 -2.44 -11.20 17.12
C TRP A 28 -2.02 -11.01 15.65
N LYS A 29 -2.94 -11.25 14.72
CA LYS A 29 -2.70 -11.05 13.29
C LYS A 29 -2.33 -9.59 12.97
N THR A 30 -3.02 -8.63 13.58
CA THR A 30 -2.74 -7.19 13.41
C THR A 30 -1.36 -6.83 13.93
N LEU A 31 -0.98 -7.33 15.12
CA LEU A 31 0.33 -7.09 15.71
C LEU A 31 1.46 -7.63 14.81
N ILE A 32 1.35 -8.87 14.34
CA ILE A 32 2.36 -9.47 13.45
C ILE A 32 2.47 -8.71 12.12
N THR A 33 1.34 -8.34 11.51
CA THR A 33 1.39 -7.60 10.25
C THR A 33 1.99 -6.21 10.41
N SER A 34 1.73 -5.54 11.54
CA SER A 34 2.32 -4.24 11.87
C SER A 34 3.83 -4.34 12.08
N ASP A 35 4.29 -5.34 12.85
CA ASP A 35 5.71 -5.56 13.10
C ASP A 35 6.48 -5.90 11.80
N LEU A 36 5.94 -6.81 10.99
CA LEU A 36 6.52 -7.16 9.69
C LEU A 36 6.55 -5.97 8.74
N PHE A 37 5.52 -5.13 8.73
CA PHE A 37 5.50 -3.93 7.92
C PHE A 37 6.58 -2.94 8.36
N GLN A 38 6.69 -2.68 9.65
CA GLN A 38 7.74 -1.80 10.19
C GLN A 38 9.14 -2.34 9.91
N LYS A 39 9.33 -3.66 10.05
CA LYS A 39 10.58 -4.33 9.67
C LYS A 39 10.90 -4.11 8.18
N GLY A 40 9.91 -4.24 7.29
CA GLY A 40 10.09 -3.97 5.86
C GLY A 40 10.52 -2.53 5.58
N ILE A 41 9.91 -1.55 6.27
CA ILE A 41 10.30 -0.13 6.16
C ILE A 41 11.76 0.05 6.59
N ASN A 42 12.13 -0.43 7.78
CA ASN A 42 13.49 -0.28 8.32
C ASN A 42 14.55 -0.91 7.40
N LEU A 43 14.24 -2.08 6.82
CA LEU A 43 15.13 -2.75 5.86
C LEU A 43 15.27 -1.94 4.56
N ALA A 44 14.18 -1.36 4.05
CA ALA A 44 14.23 -0.51 2.87
C ALA A 44 15.05 0.77 3.10
N GLU A 45 14.97 1.38 4.29
CA GLU A 45 15.76 2.56 4.68
C GLU A 45 17.27 2.28 4.68
N VAL A 46 17.69 1.09 5.12
CA VAL A 46 19.09 0.65 5.07
C VAL A 46 19.48 0.04 3.72
N LYS A 47 18.58 0.12 2.72
CA LYS A 47 18.75 -0.41 1.36
C LYS A 47 18.91 -1.95 1.27
N ASP A 48 18.48 -2.67 2.30
CA ASP A 48 18.27 -4.11 2.21
C ASP A 48 16.93 -4.39 1.52
N TYR A 49 16.92 -4.20 0.20
CA TYR A 49 15.69 -4.34 -0.58
C TYR A 49 15.18 -5.78 -0.63
N GLN A 50 16.07 -6.78 -0.57
CA GLN A 50 15.66 -8.19 -0.54
C GLN A 50 14.96 -8.55 0.77
N GLY A 51 15.50 -8.12 1.89
CA GLY A 51 14.86 -8.29 3.20
C GLY A 51 13.52 -7.54 3.30
N ALA A 52 13.47 -6.31 2.78
CA ALA A 52 12.24 -5.51 2.73
C ALA A 52 11.16 -6.19 1.88
N GLU A 53 11.50 -6.67 0.70
CA GLU A 53 10.60 -7.41 -0.18
C GLU A 53 10.00 -8.63 0.53
N ALA A 54 10.85 -9.48 1.14
CA ALA A 54 10.40 -10.65 1.87
C ALA A 54 9.41 -10.29 3.00
N ALA A 55 9.69 -9.22 3.75
CA ALA A 55 8.81 -8.73 4.80
C ALA A 55 7.46 -8.24 4.24
N PHE A 56 7.45 -7.41 3.19
CA PHE A 56 6.21 -6.90 2.59
C PHE A 56 5.38 -8.01 1.93
N ARG A 57 5.99 -8.96 1.22
CA ARG A 57 5.28 -10.13 0.66
C ARG A 57 4.63 -10.96 1.77
N LYS A 58 5.29 -11.10 2.93
CA LYS A 58 4.72 -11.79 4.09
C LYS A 58 3.51 -11.03 4.64
N VAL A 59 3.56 -9.70 4.75
CA VAL A 59 2.39 -8.90 5.16
C VAL A 59 1.23 -9.10 4.18
N ILE A 60 1.48 -9.06 2.87
CA ILE A 60 0.45 -9.24 1.84
C ILE A 60 -0.18 -10.65 1.93
N SER A 61 0.61 -11.70 2.20
CA SER A 61 0.09 -13.06 2.38
C SER A 61 -0.83 -13.19 3.60
N LEU A 62 -0.59 -12.41 4.65
CA LEU A 62 -1.43 -12.36 5.84
C LEU A 62 -2.63 -11.42 5.68
N ASN A 63 -2.48 -10.34 4.93
CA ASN A 63 -3.51 -9.34 4.68
C ASN A 63 -3.48 -8.88 3.22
N SER A 64 -4.18 -9.61 2.36
CA SER A 64 -4.23 -9.36 0.91
C SER A 64 -4.94 -8.07 0.52
N THR A 65 -5.58 -7.36 1.44
CA THR A 65 -6.29 -6.10 1.16
C THR A 65 -5.47 -4.84 1.44
N ASN A 66 -4.23 -4.99 1.91
CA ASN A 66 -3.40 -3.86 2.29
C ASN A 66 -2.71 -3.23 1.08
N ASP A 67 -3.34 -2.22 0.49
CA ASP A 67 -2.80 -1.50 -0.68
C ASP A 67 -1.57 -0.66 -0.33
N VAL A 68 -1.46 -0.17 0.90
CA VAL A 68 -0.27 0.59 1.35
C VAL A 68 0.99 -0.28 1.25
N VAL A 69 0.92 -1.53 1.72
CA VAL A 69 2.06 -2.47 1.64
C VAL A 69 2.42 -2.79 0.19
N ARG A 70 1.42 -2.89 -0.71
CA ARG A 70 1.69 -3.08 -2.15
C ARG A 70 2.45 -1.91 -2.75
N LEU A 71 2.14 -0.68 -2.35
CA LEU A 71 2.88 0.50 -2.80
C LEU A 71 4.34 0.45 -2.34
N PHE A 72 4.59 0.11 -1.08
CA PHE A 72 5.97 -0.04 -0.57
C PHE A 72 6.71 -1.20 -1.23
N LEU A 73 6.04 -2.33 -1.47
CA LEU A 73 6.63 -3.44 -2.22
C LEU A 73 7.00 -3.01 -3.64
N GLY A 74 6.12 -2.28 -4.33
CA GLY A 74 6.40 -1.73 -5.65
C GLY A 74 7.60 -0.78 -5.65
N ASP A 75 7.73 0.09 -4.64
CA ASP A 75 8.91 0.96 -4.50
C ASP A 75 10.20 0.14 -4.35
N VAL A 76 10.18 -0.89 -3.50
CA VAL A 76 11.33 -1.80 -3.29
C VAL A 76 11.71 -2.55 -4.57
N LEU A 77 10.73 -3.09 -5.28
CA LEU A 77 10.95 -3.79 -6.55
C LEU A 77 11.54 -2.86 -7.63
N ASN A 78 11.06 -1.63 -7.70
CA ASN A 78 11.62 -0.62 -8.60
C ASN A 78 13.11 -0.34 -8.27
N HIS A 79 13.46 -0.24 -7.01
CA HIS A 79 14.84 -0.08 -6.58
C HIS A 79 15.74 -1.29 -6.90
N GLN A 80 15.15 -2.49 -6.99
CA GLN A 80 15.84 -3.71 -7.41
C GLN A 80 15.94 -3.86 -8.95
N GLY A 81 15.35 -2.93 -9.72
CA GLY A 81 15.26 -3.00 -11.17
C GLY A 81 14.14 -3.91 -11.68
N GLN A 82 13.26 -4.40 -10.81
CA GLN A 82 12.09 -5.23 -11.17
C GLN A 82 10.90 -4.33 -11.56
N VAL A 83 11.12 -3.54 -12.60
CA VAL A 83 10.24 -2.42 -12.98
C VAL A 83 8.86 -2.89 -13.44
N GLU A 84 8.79 -4.01 -14.14
CA GLU A 84 7.54 -4.58 -14.65
C GLU A 84 6.62 -5.01 -13.50
N GLU A 85 7.16 -5.72 -12.51
CA GLU A 85 6.39 -6.17 -11.36
C GLU A 85 5.94 -4.97 -10.50
N ALA A 86 6.81 -3.99 -10.28
CA ALA A 86 6.46 -2.74 -9.60
C ALA A 86 5.30 -2.02 -10.29
N THR A 87 5.36 -1.92 -11.62
CA THR A 87 4.32 -1.30 -12.44
C THR A 87 2.98 -2.01 -12.28
N GLU A 88 2.97 -3.34 -12.31
CA GLU A 88 1.73 -4.12 -12.11
C GLU A 88 1.15 -3.96 -10.70
N LEU A 89 1.97 -3.89 -9.67
CA LEU A 89 1.49 -3.61 -8.31
C LEU A 89 0.82 -2.24 -8.21
N PHE A 90 1.40 -1.19 -8.81
CA PHE A 90 0.79 0.14 -8.80
C PHE A 90 -0.52 0.16 -9.60
N ARG A 91 -0.57 -0.51 -10.74
CA ARG A 91 -1.81 -0.68 -11.52
C ARG A 91 -2.87 -1.47 -10.74
N GLU A 92 -2.47 -2.51 -10.02
CA GLU A 92 -3.38 -3.27 -9.16
C GLU A 92 -3.99 -2.36 -8.09
N VAL A 93 -3.17 -1.55 -7.41
CA VAL A 93 -3.67 -0.59 -6.41
C VAL A 93 -4.62 0.42 -7.04
N ILE A 94 -4.32 0.95 -8.23
CA ILE A 94 -5.22 1.86 -8.96
C ILE A 94 -6.57 1.18 -9.25
N ARG A 95 -6.59 -0.08 -9.71
CA ARG A 95 -7.83 -0.81 -9.97
C ARG A 95 -8.67 -1.03 -8.71
N ARG A 96 -8.02 -1.30 -7.58
CA ARG A 96 -8.69 -1.59 -6.29
C ARG A 96 -9.12 -0.32 -5.56
N SER A 97 -8.29 0.70 -5.63
CA SER A 97 -8.42 1.96 -4.90
C SER A 97 -8.20 3.15 -5.84
N PRO A 98 -9.13 3.41 -6.79
CA PRO A 98 -8.94 4.42 -7.84
C PRO A 98 -8.90 5.86 -7.29
N LYS A 99 -9.17 6.05 -6.01
CA LYS A 99 -9.06 7.34 -5.32
C LYS A 99 -7.76 7.51 -4.53
N ASN A 100 -6.81 6.57 -4.67
CA ASN A 100 -5.51 6.65 -4.01
C ASN A 100 -4.51 7.43 -4.89
N PRO A 101 -4.17 8.68 -4.57
CA PRO A 101 -3.26 9.48 -5.39
C PRO A 101 -1.83 8.93 -5.41
N ASP A 102 -1.39 8.26 -4.33
CA ASP A 102 -0.03 7.76 -4.21
C ASP A 102 0.29 6.66 -5.24
N ALA A 103 -0.70 5.86 -5.64
CA ALA A 103 -0.53 4.84 -6.67
C ALA A 103 -0.25 5.47 -8.05
N TYR A 104 -0.96 6.54 -8.39
CA TYR A 104 -0.74 7.28 -9.64
C TYR A 104 0.61 8.00 -9.63
N LEU A 105 1.03 8.56 -8.50
CA LEU A 105 2.33 9.22 -8.37
C LEU A 105 3.49 8.23 -8.59
N ARG A 106 3.42 7.05 -7.99
CA ARG A 106 4.44 6.01 -8.15
C ARG A 106 4.49 5.47 -9.57
N LEU A 107 3.32 5.24 -10.18
CA LEU A 107 3.24 4.83 -11.57
C LEU A 107 3.82 5.91 -12.50
N ALA A 108 3.50 7.17 -12.28
CA ALA A 108 4.06 8.27 -13.05
C ALA A 108 5.59 8.34 -12.93
N ASN A 109 6.14 8.11 -11.74
CA ASN A 109 7.59 8.09 -11.52
C ASN A 109 8.29 7.00 -12.34
N ILE A 110 7.74 5.79 -12.37
CA ILE A 110 8.27 4.69 -13.21
C ILE A 110 8.17 5.07 -14.70
N LEU A 111 7.04 5.62 -15.13
CA LEU A 111 6.84 6.00 -16.53
C LEU A 111 7.82 7.10 -16.97
N MET A 112 8.15 8.04 -16.09
CA MET A 112 9.20 9.04 -16.35
C MET A 112 10.59 8.40 -16.50
N GLN A 113 10.92 7.41 -15.69
CA GLN A 113 12.17 6.65 -15.80
C GLN A 113 12.27 5.86 -17.12
N GLN A 114 11.11 5.44 -17.67
CA GLN A 114 10.99 4.75 -18.96
C GLN A 114 10.85 5.71 -20.16
N GLU A 115 10.99 7.02 -19.97
CA GLU A 115 10.81 8.05 -20.99
C GLU A 115 9.38 8.10 -21.59
N ARG A 116 8.38 7.55 -20.90
CA ARG A 116 6.97 7.54 -21.29
C ARG A 116 6.26 8.78 -20.75
N GLU A 117 6.69 9.95 -21.21
CA GLU A 117 6.34 11.25 -20.63
C GLU A 117 4.83 11.55 -20.68
N GLU A 118 4.13 11.24 -21.78
CA GLU A 118 2.69 11.52 -21.91
C GLU A 118 1.84 10.66 -20.95
N GLU A 119 2.22 9.42 -20.76
CA GLU A 119 1.53 8.55 -19.81
C GLU A 119 1.83 8.98 -18.36
N ALA A 120 3.06 9.37 -18.06
CA ALA A 120 3.44 9.94 -16.77
C ALA A 120 2.61 11.19 -16.46
N LYS A 121 2.51 12.13 -17.42
CA LYS A 121 1.71 13.34 -17.30
C LYS A 121 0.23 13.05 -17.00
N THR A 122 -0.35 12.09 -17.70
CA THR A 122 -1.74 11.65 -17.44
C THR A 122 -1.93 11.19 -15.99
N ASN A 123 -1.02 10.36 -15.49
CA ASN A 123 -1.08 9.87 -14.09
C ASN A 123 -0.85 11.00 -13.08
N LEU A 124 0.05 11.94 -13.35
CA LEU A 124 0.28 13.12 -12.51
C LEU A 124 -0.96 14.02 -12.44
N LEU A 125 -1.65 14.25 -13.56
CA LEU A 125 -2.90 15.02 -13.58
C LEU A 125 -3.99 14.34 -12.74
N GLN A 126 -4.12 13.02 -12.84
CA GLN A 126 -5.06 12.25 -12.03
C GLN A 126 -4.73 12.35 -10.53
N ALA A 127 -3.45 12.20 -10.16
CA ALA A 127 -3.02 12.36 -8.77
C ALA A 127 -3.31 13.77 -8.24
N LYS A 128 -3.04 14.81 -9.04
CA LYS A 128 -3.32 16.21 -8.68
C LYS A 128 -4.80 16.43 -8.39
N ASP A 129 -5.69 15.98 -9.28
CA ASP A 129 -7.14 16.10 -9.10
C ASP A 129 -7.61 15.41 -7.82
N LEU A 130 -7.13 14.19 -7.56
CA LEU A 130 -7.45 13.45 -6.34
C LEU A 130 -6.97 14.17 -5.07
N LEU A 131 -5.76 14.72 -5.08
CA LEU A 131 -5.22 15.48 -3.94
C LEU A 131 -6.00 16.76 -3.68
N GLN A 132 -6.45 17.47 -4.73
CA GLN A 132 -7.32 18.63 -4.59
C GLN A 132 -8.66 18.25 -3.95
N LYS A 133 -9.29 17.16 -4.42
CA LYS A 133 -10.55 16.63 -3.85
C LYS A 133 -10.37 16.18 -2.39
N GLN A 134 -9.19 15.70 -2.02
CA GLN A 134 -8.84 15.28 -0.65
C GLN A 134 -8.37 16.45 0.23
N ARG A 135 -8.47 17.69 -0.24
CA ARG A 135 -8.06 18.90 0.49
C ARG A 135 -6.56 18.90 0.88
N GLN A 136 -5.70 18.39 -0.01
CA GLN A 136 -4.25 18.41 0.13
C GLN A 136 -3.60 19.36 -0.92
N PRO A 137 -3.88 20.69 -0.87
CA PRO A 137 -3.48 21.63 -1.90
C PRO A 137 -1.96 21.76 -2.06
N GLU A 138 -1.21 21.65 -0.97
CA GLU A 138 0.25 21.76 -1.00
C GLU A 138 0.88 20.63 -1.85
N LYS A 139 0.37 19.39 -1.71
CA LYS A 139 0.84 18.27 -2.52
C LYS A 139 0.42 18.44 -3.98
N ALA A 140 -0.81 18.89 -4.23
CA ALA A 140 -1.30 19.17 -5.58
C ALA A 140 -0.47 20.26 -6.27
N GLN A 141 -0.03 21.30 -5.54
CA GLN A 141 0.83 22.36 -6.06
C GLN A 141 2.21 21.84 -6.47
N LYS A 142 2.81 20.92 -5.69
CA LYS A 142 4.09 20.28 -6.06
C LYS A 142 3.97 19.52 -7.39
N ILE A 143 2.85 18.84 -7.63
CA ILE A 143 2.60 18.16 -8.91
C ILE A 143 2.44 19.18 -10.04
N THR A 144 1.76 20.29 -9.81
CA THR A 144 1.66 21.35 -10.83
C THR A 144 3.03 21.85 -11.24
N GLN A 145 3.91 22.14 -10.28
CA GLN A 145 5.30 22.57 -10.57
C GLN A 145 6.08 21.51 -11.37
N LEU A 146 5.85 20.23 -11.12
CA LEU A 146 6.48 19.15 -11.87
C LEU A 146 5.96 19.10 -13.31
N LEU A 147 4.65 19.23 -13.50
CA LEU A 147 4.03 19.28 -14.82
C LEU A 147 4.51 20.48 -15.64
N ASP A 148 4.67 21.65 -15.02
CA ASP A 148 5.19 22.85 -15.68
C ASP A 148 6.64 22.64 -16.15
N LYS A 149 7.49 22.02 -15.33
CA LYS A 149 8.86 21.67 -15.71
C LYS A 149 8.93 20.68 -16.86
N MET A 150 8.06 19.67 -16.86
CA MET A 150 7.97 18.71 -17.98
C MET A 150 7.57 19.42 -19.29
N SER A 151 6.60 20.32 -19.23
CA SER A 151 6.15 21.07 -20.40
C SER A 151 7.22 22.02 -20.94
N ALA A 152 7.99 22.69 -20.07
CA ALA A 152 9.08 23.56 -20.48
C ALA A 152 10.19 22.80 -21.22
N LYS A 153 10.56 21.60 -20.71
CA LYS A 153 11.59 20.74 -21.34
C LYS A 153 11.18 20.29 -22.74
N LEU A 154 9.89 20.02 -22.97
CA LEU A 154 9.36 19.63 -24.30
C LEU A 154 9.35 20.79 -25.30
N SER A 155 9.31 22.04 -24.83
CA SER A 155 9.34 23.22 -25.70
C SER A 155 10.75 23.63 -26.14
N GLU A 156 11.79 23.10 -25.49
CA GLU A 156 13.22 23.40 -25.77
C GLU A 156 13.90 22.31 -26.64
N SER A 157 13.23 21.18 -26.87
CA SER A 157 13.71 20.06 -27.70
C SER A 157 13.09 20.09 -29.09
#